data_f8882867b7e54f7b522fa4e87e4a0fbd
#
_entry.id   f8882867b7e54f7b522fa4e87e4a0fbd
#
_cell.length_a   1.000
_cell.length_b   1.000
_cell.length_c   1.000
_cell.angle_alpha   90.00
_cell.angle_beta   90.00
_cell.angle_gamma   90.00
#
_symmetry.space_group_name_H-M   'P 1'
#
loop_
_entity.id
_entity.type
_entity.pdbx_description
1 polymer ?
#
loop_
_entity_poly.entity_id
_entity_poly.type
_entity_poly.pdbx_seq_one_letter_code
_entity_poly.pdbx_strand_id
1 'polypeptide(L)'
;MTDQMISSPLMFKEDFQANGVNLTSTEFVGKLNFRCNSDNTIILNKIKDITGINLPLKAGEVFGNNEYRIQWLGPNEWIIQCADNEKNSLMNNIRSQLSSEHFSLTDISDYYLTIRLSGKNSNEILSKGTPLDLKSYICNKDMCAQTYIAKATVLIDRLSNEPMYDISVRWSYAEYLWEWLVDASYEFTE
;
A
#
# COMPACT_ATOMS: atom_id res chain seq x y z
N MET A 1 -10.37 30.91 -1.86
CA MET A 1 -10.13 29.58 -2.45
C MET A 1 -11.00 28.63 -1.68
N THR A 2 -12.04 28.11 -2.29
CA THR A 2 -12.91 27.09 -1.68
C THR A 2 -12.09 25.83 -1.50
N ASP A 3 -11.88 25.40 -0.24
CA ASP A 3 -11.41 24.05 0.08
C ASP A 3 -12.38 23.08 -0.62
N GLN A 4 -11.97 22.52 -1.75
CA GLN A 4 -12.63 21.37 -2.32
C GLN A 4 -12.32 20.22 -1.36
N MET A 5 -13.30 19.84 -0.55
CA MET A 5 -13.23 18.58 0.19
C MET A 5 -13.05 17.46 -0.83
N ILE A 6 -11.87 16.86 -0.86
CA ILE A 6 -11.60 15.66 -1.65
C ILE A 6 -12.47 14.57 -1.03
N SER A 7 -13.52 14.15 -1.74
CA SER A 7 -14.38 13.06 -1.27
C SER A 7 -13.84 11.74 -1.80
N SER A 8 -13.54 10.80 -0.90
CA SER A 8 -13.15 9.45 -1.29
C SER A 8 -14.25 8.75 -2.08
N PRO A 9 -13.96 7.96 -3.14
CA PRO A 9 -14.95 7.16 -3.84
C PRO A 9 -15.60 6.11 -2.93
N LEU A 10 -15.01 5.79 -1.79
CA LEU A 10 -15.56 4.87 -0.80
C LEU A 10 -16.19 5.58 0.41
N MET A 11 -16.29 6.92 0.41
CA MET A 11 -16.80 7.71 1.53
C MET A 11 -18.21 7.29 2.01
N PHE A 12 -19.02 6.74 1.12
CA PHE A 12 -20.38 6.28 1.44
C PHE A 12 -20.50 4.76 1.53
N LYS A 13 -19.39 4.02 1.44
CA LYS A 13 -19.39 2.57 1.62
C LYS A 13 -19.20 2.28 3.11
N GLU A 14 -20.15 1.55 3.69
CA GLU A 14 -20.02 1.05 5.05
C GLU A 14 -19.05 -0.13 5.09
N ASP A 15 -18.37 -0.30 6.21
CA ASP A 15 -17.52 -1.47 6.45
C ASP A 15 -18.34 -2.76 6.25
N PHE A 16 -17.77 -3.73 5.54
CA PHE A 16 -18.43 -5.00 5.31
C PHE A 16 -17.85 -6.07 6.23
N GLN A 17 -18.74 -6.85 6.85
CA GLN A 17 -18.37 -7.96 7.73
C GLN A 17 -19.15 -9.22 7.37
N ALA A 18 -18.43 -10.34 7.31
CA ALA A 18 -18.97 -11.69 7.17
C ALA A 18 -18.17 -12.65 8.05
N ASN A 19 -18.56 -13.93 8.09
CA ASN A 19 -17.83 -14.91 8.89
C ASN A 19 -16.37 -15.05 8.44
N GLY A 20 -15.46 -14.55 9.26
CA GLY A 20 -14.02 -14.56 8.97
C GLY A 20 -13.57 -13.66 7.84
N VAL A 21 -14.31 -12.59 7.54
CA VAL A 21 -14.03 -11.56 6.55
C VAL A 21 -14.39 -10.20 7.11
N ASN A 22 -13.47 -9.26 7.03
CA ASN A 22 -13.72 -7.84 7.30
C ASN A 22 -13.11 -7.02 6.17
N LEU A 23 -13.90 -6.12 5.59
CA LEU A 23 -13.47 -5.13 4.61
C LEU A 23 -13.65 -3.74 5.20
N THR A 24 -12.59 -2.94 5.19
CA THR A 24 -12.62 -1.53 5.61
C THR A 24 -11.86 -0.68 4.59
N SER A 25 -12.23 0.59 4.44
CA SER A 25 -11.43 1.53 3.67
C SER A 25 -10.45 2.27 4.57
N THR A 26 -9.20 2.39 4.15
CA THR A 26 -8.20 3.21 4.84
C THR A 26 -8.00 4.48 4.04
N GLU A 27 -8.55 5.58 4.54
CA GLU A 27 -8.48 6.89 3.89
C GLU A 27 -7.26 7.68 4.36
N PHE A 28 -6.80 8.59 3.49
CA PHE A 28 -5.80 9.63 3.81
C PHE A 28 -4.49 9.11 4.40
N VAL A 29 -3.87 8.18 3.70
CA VAL A 29 -2.49 7.74 3.96
C VAL A 29 -1.56 8.47 2.99
N GLY A 30 -0.57 9.17 3.52
CA GLY A 30 0.49 9.77 2.70
C GLY A 30 1.28 8.66 1.99
N LYS A 31 1.36 8.73 0.67
CA LYS A 31 2.09 7.77 -0.18
C LYS A 31 3.03 8.53 -1.10
N LEU A 32 4.32 8.29 -0.95
CA LEU A 32 5.36 8.91 -1.75
C LEU A 32 6.03 7.86 -2.63
N ASN A 33 5.98 8.04 -3.95
CA ASN A 33 6.79 7.26 -4.87
C ASN A 33 8.21 7.80 -4.83
N PHE A 34 9.15 6.98 -4.38
CA PHE A 34 10.57 7.28 -4.31
C PHE A 34 11.34 6.42 -5.29
N ARG A 35 12.22 7.04 -6.07
CA ARG A 35 13.08 6.36 -7.04
C ARG A 35 14.50 6.87 -6.96
N CYS A 36 15.46 5.95 -6.90
CA CYS A 36 16.90 6.26 -6.95
C CYS A 36 17.67 5.04 -7.46
N ASN A 37 18.97 5.21 -7.70
CA ASN A 37 19.85 4.06 -7.90
C ASN A 37 20.04 3.32 -6.57
N SER A 38 19.63 2.04 -6.50
CA SER A 38 19.74 1.18 -5.32
C SER A 38 21.18 0.87 -4.91
N ASP A 39 22.18 1.14 -5.76
CA ASP A 39 23.61 0.99 -5.41
C ASP A 39 24.20 2.26 -4.75
N ASN A 40 23.45 3.36 -4.72
CA ASN A 40 23.91 4.60 -4.11
C ASN A 40 23.76 4.55 -2.58
N THR A 41 24.82 4.14 -1.90
CA THR A 41 24.87 4.01 -0.45
C THR A 41 24.64 5.32 0.30
N ILE A 42 24.92 6.48 -0.32
CA ILE A 42 24.67 7.80 0.29
C ILE A 42 23.14 7.98 0.41
N ILE A 43 22.39 7.74 -0.65
CA ILE A 43 20.93 7.84 -0.64
C ILE A 43 20.34 6.85 0.35
N LEU A 44 20.77 5.58 0.30
CA LEU A 44 20.27 4.53 1.20
C LEU A 44 20.44 4.93 2.68
N ASN A 45 21.63 5.39 3.06
CA ASN A 45 21.91 5.82 4.43
C ASN A 45 21.08 7.04 4.84
N LYS A 46 20.94 8.03 3.96
CA LYS A 46 20.13 9.23 4.26
C LYS A 46 18.64 8.90 4.43
N ILE A 47 18.07 8.02 3.60
CA ILE A 47 16.68 7.58 3.79
C ILE A 47 16.56 6.84 5.13
N LYS A 48 17.52 5.99 5.49
CA LYS A 48 17.54 5.35 6.80
C LYS A 48 17.62 6.34 7.95
N ASP A 49 18.45 7.37 7.84
CA ASP A 49 18.59 8.42 8.87
C ASP A 49 17.29 9.23 9.04
N ILE A 50 16.56 9.47 7.93
CA ILE A 50 15.29 10.21 7.93
C ILE A 50 14.14 9.38 8.49
N THR A 51 14.03 8.11 8.09
CA THR A 51 12.87 7.27 8.37
C THR A 51 13.09 6.25 9.50
N GLY A 52 14.35 6.03 9.90
CA GLY A 52 14.72 4.94 10.80
C GLY A 52 14.67 3.55 10.14
N ILE A 53 14.41 3.46 8.82
CA ILE A 53 14.18 2.21 8.10
C ILE A 53 15.13 2.11 6.90
N ASN A 54 15.72 0.93 6.70
CA ASN A 54 16.45 0.66 5.45
C ASN A 54 15.45 0.55 4.28
N LEU A 55 15.86 0.98 3.08
CA LEU A 55 15.09 0.63 1.87
C LEU A 55 15.14 -0.89 1.65
N PRO A 56 14.02 -1.57 1.41
CA PRO A 56 14.02 -2.97 1.02
C PRO A 56 14.67 -3.13 -0.36
N LEU A 57 15.58 -4.10 -0.51
CA LEU A 57 16.34 -4.31 -1.75
C LEU A 57 15.96 -5.59 -2.48
N LYS A 58 15.19 -6.47 -1.86
CA LYS A 58 14.71 -7.69 -2.48
C LYS A 58 13.26 -7.55 -2.91
N ALA A 59 12.92 -8.22 -4.01
CA ALA A 59 11.57 -8.21 -4.55
C ALA A 59 10.54 -8.64 -3.49
N GLY A 60 9.51 -7.84 -3.34
CA GLY A 60 8.39 -8.10 -2.44
C GLY A 60 8.65 -7.82 -0.96
N GLU A 61 9.85 -7.35 -0.57
CA GLU A 61 10.11 -6.96 0.83
C GLU A 61 9.39 -5.67 1.19
N VAL A 62 8.96 -5.62 2.45
CA VAL A 62 8.42 -4.41 3.08
C VAL A 62 9.11 -4.24 4.43
N PHE A 63 9.57 -3.02 4.72
CA PHE A 63 10.07 -2.69 6.05
C PHE A 63 9.23 -1.56 6.64
N GLY A 64 9.01 -1.62 7.96
CA GLY A 64 8.18 -0.63 8.63
C GLY A 64 8.52 -0.44 10.10
N ASN A 65 8.12 0.72 10.62
CA ASN A 65 8.07 1.05 12.03
C ASN A 65 6.70 1.70 12.36
N ASN A 66 6.57 2.40 13.47
CA ASN A 66 5.31 3.01 13.87
C ASN A 66 4.90 4.23 13.03
N GLU A 67 5.84 4.85 12.30
CA GLU A 67 5.64 6.11 11.57
C GLU A 67 5.63 5.89 10.05
N TYR A 68 6.48 4.98 9.57
CA TYR A 68 6.70 4.77 8.14
C TYR A 68 6.57 3.30 7.75
N ARG A 69 6.15 3.07 6.51
CA ARG A 69 6.15 1.77 5.87
C ARG A 69 6.70 1.90 4.45
N ILE A 70 7.74 1.13 4.12
CA ILE A 70 8.43 1.21 2.85
C ILE A 70 8.23 -0.11 2.09
N GLN A 71 7.57 -0.03 0.95
CA GLN A 71 7.23 -1.16 0.09
C GLN A 71 8.10 -1.15 -1.15
N TRP A 72 8.69 -2.29 -1.48
CA TRP A 72 9.44 -2.47 -2.71
C TRP A 72 8.51 -2.58 -3.93
N LEU A 73 8.71 -1.74 -4.94
CA LEU A 73 7.98 -1.82 -6.21
C LEU A 73 8.85 -2.32 -7.37
N GLY A 74 10.15 -2.08 -7.28
CA GLY A 74 11.11 -2.43 -8.31
C GLY A 74 12.55 -2.22 -7.83
N PRO A 75 13.56 -2.62 -8.61
CA PRO A 75 14.97 -2.53 -8.21
C PRO A 75 15.41 -1.12 -7.77
N ASN A 76 14.78 -0.09 -8.31
CA ASN A 76 15.10 1.32 -8.07
C ASN A 76 13.86 2.12 -7.69
N GLU A 77 12.80 1.48 -7.14
CA GLU A 77 11.52 2.12 -6.90
C GLU A 77 10.82 1.59 -5.65
N TRP A 78 10.29 2.52 -4.84
CA TRP A 78 9.60 2.23 -3.57
C TRP A 78 8.38 3.13 -3.39
N ILE A 79 7.41 2.67 -2.59
CA ILE A 79 6.43 3.54 -1.95
C ILE A 79 6.84 3.71 -0.49
N ILE A 80 6.94 4.97 -0.05
CA ILE A 80 7.09 5.33 1.36
C ILE A 80 5.72 5.81 1.85
N GLN A 81 5.13 5.09 2.80
CA GLN A 81 3.88 5.47 3.44
C GLN A 81 4.15 6.16 4.78
N CYS A 82 3.34 7.15 5.09
CA CYS A 82 3.34 7.89 6.36
C CYS A 82 1.92 8.38 6.69
N ALA A 83 1.75 9.01 7.83
CA ALA A 83 0.52 9.75 8.11
C ALA A 83 0.35 10.90 7.08
N ASP A 84 -0.89 11.16 6.63
CA ASP A 84 -1.12 12.14 5.57
C ASP A 84 -0.66 13.57 5.94
N ASN A 85 -0.86 13.97 7.19
CA ASN A 85 -0.40 15.26 7.71
C ASN A 85 1.13 15.39 7.76
N GLU A 86 1.89 14.28 7.74
CA GLU A 86 3.35 14.27 7.81
C GLU A 86 4.01 14.24 6.42
N LYS A 87 3.26 13.95 5.36
CA LYS A 87 3.82 13.73 4.01
C LYS A 87 4.63 14.92 3.49
N ASN A 88 4.14 16.15 3.69
CA ASN A 88 4.83 17.35 3.22
C ASN A 88 6.14 17.59 3.98
N SER A 89 6.15 17.36 5.29
CA SER A 89 7.34 17.44 6.13
C SER A 89 8.38 16.41 5.68
N LEU A 90 7.96 15.16 5.48
CA LEU A 90 8.82 14.08 4.99
C LEU A 90 9.40 14.40 3.61
N MET A 91 8.56 14.85 2.66
CA MET A 91 9.02 15.24 1.32
C MET A 91 10.07 16.34 1.36
N ASN A 92 9.85 17.38 2.15
CA ASN A 92 10.78 18.50 2.29
C ASN A 92 12.11 18.05 2.92
N ASN A 93 12.05 17.18 3.93
CA ASN A 93 13.23 16.62 4.57
C ASN A 93 14.04 15.78 3.58
N ILE A 94 13.41 14.86 2.86
CA ILE A 94 14.07 14.04 1.83
C ILE A 94 14.72 14.92 0.77
N ARG A 95 14.00 15.91 0.23
CA ARG A 95 14.52 16.82 -0.81
C ARG A 95 15.71 17.64 -0.32
N SER A 96 15.68 18.12 0.91
CA SER A 96 16.78 18.92 1.48
C SER A 96 18.02 18.07 1.71
N GLN A 97 17.86 16.88 2.27
CA GLN A 97 18.96 15.96 2.59
C GLN A 97 19.60 15.35 1.33
N LEU A 98 18.84 15.16 0.27
CA LEU A 98 19.30 14.56 -0.97
C LEU A 98 19.53 15.59 -2.09
N SER A 99 19.66 16.88 -1.78
CA SER A 99 19.72 17.97 -2.77
C SER A 99 20.88 17.85 -3.78
N SER A 100 21.95 17.13 -3.45
CA SER A 100 23.09 16.84 -4.36
C SER A 100 22.99 15.51 -5.10
N GLU A 101 21.96 14.73 -4.83
CA GLU A 101 21.81 13.37 -5.35
C GLU A 101 20.77 13.30 -6.47
N HIS A 102 20.89 12.27 -7.31
CA HIS A 102 19.92 12.01 -8.37
C HIS A 102 18.82 11.05 -7.88
N PHE A 103 17.62 11.57 -7.68
CA PHE A 103 16.44 10.81 -7.25
C PHE A 103 15.15 11.43 -7.79
N SER A 104 14.04 10.71 -7.69
CA SER A 104 12.70 11.22 -7.91
C SER A 104 11.85 10.98 -6.67
N LEU A 105 11.04 11.97 -6.30
CA LEU A 105 10.10 11.89 -5.18
C LEU A 105 8.79 12.57 -5.58
N THR A 106 7.73 11.79 -5.69
CA THR A 106 6.41 12.22 -6.16
C THR A 106 5.35 11.86 -5.11
N ASP A 107 4.51 12.82 -4.75
CA ASP A 107 3.29 12.54 -3.97
C ASP A 107 2.28 11.81 -4.85
N ILE A 108 1.90 10.61 -4.44
CA ILE A 108 0.92 9.75 -5.09
C ILE A 108 -0.24 9.38 -4.16
N SER A 109 -0.43 10.15 -3.08
CA SER A 109 -1.45 9.88 -2.06
C SER A 109 -2.85 9.83 -2.65
N ASP A 110 -3.17 10.76 -3.57
CA ASP A 110 -4.47 10.83 -4.23
C ASP A 110 -4.61 9.85 -5.43
N TYR A 111 -3.53 9.15 -5.78
CA TYR A 111 -3.57 8.17 -6.87
C TYR A 111 -4.06 6.80 -6.40
N TYR A 112 -3.74 6.44 -5.16
CA TYR A 112 -4.09 5.16 -4.57
C TYR A 112 -5.01 5.29 -3.37
N LEU A 113 -6.10 4.53 -3.40
CA LEU A 113 -6.92 4.24 -2.24
C LEU A 113 -6.54 2.87 -1.68
N THR A 114 -6.64 2.68 -0.37
CA THR A 114 -6.33 1.41 0.28
C THR A 114 -7.59 0.78 0.86
N ILE A 115 -7.86 -0.47 0.46
CA ILE A 115 -8.89 -1.33 1.04
C ILE A 115 -8.19 -2.36 1.92
N ARG A 116 -8.59 -2.46 3.18
CA ARG A 116 -8.10 -3.49 4.09
C ARG A 116 -9.04 -4.68 4.07
N LEU A 117 -8.48 -5.84 3.77
CA LEU A 117 -9.15 -7.14 3.86
C LEU A 117 -8.50 -7.95 4.97
N SER A 118 -9.28 -8.40 5.94
CA SER A 118 -8.79 -9.19 7.06
C SER A 118 -9.74 -10.32 7.45
N GLY A 119 -9.20 -11.33 8.16
CA GLY A 119 -9.91 -12.50 8.64
C GLY A 119 -9.48 -13.79 7.96
N LYS A 120 -9.84 -14.92 8.56
CA LYS A 120 -9.35 -16.26 8.17
C LYS A 120 -9.62 -16.64 6.71
N ASN A 121 -10.68 -16.08 6.11
CA ASN A 121 -11.09 -16.38 4.73
C ASN A 121 -10.52 -15.40 3.69
N SER A 122 -9.70 -14.42 4.10
CA SER A 122 -9.13 -13.41 3.20
C SER A 122 -8.30 -13.99 2.05
N ASN A 123 -7.54 -15.07 2.32
CA ASN A 123 -6.75 -15.75 1.29
C ASN A 123 -7.63 -16.39 0.21
N GLU A 124 -8.76 -16.95 0.61
CA GLU A 124 -9.71 -17.58 -0.30
C GLU A 124 -10.36 -16.53 -1.20
N ILE A 125 -10.80 -15.41 -0.63
CA ILE A 125 -11.34 -14.28 -1.39
C ILE A 125 -10.32 -13.77 -2.41
N LEU A 126 -9.10 -13.48 -2.00
CA LEU A 126 -8.06 -13.01 -2.91
C LEU A 126 -7.80 -14.02 -4.03
N SER A 127 -7.77 -15.32 -3.71
CA SER A 127 -7.49 -16.37 -4.70
C SER A 127 -8.55 -16.48 -5.80
N LYS A 128 -9.77 -15.98 -5.59
CA LYS A 128 -10.81 -15.92 -6.64
C LYS A 128 -10.49 -14.93 -7.75
N GLY A 129 -9.72 -13.88 -7.44
CA GLY A 129 -9.49 -12.77 -8.36
C GLY A 129 -8.05 -12.52 -8.78
N THR A 130 -7.05 -13.10 -8.08
CA THR A 130 -5.65 -12.89 -8.39
C THR A 130 -5.00 -14.13 -8.99
N PRO A 131 -4.16 -13.97 -10.04
CA PRO A 131 -3.32 -15.05 -10.54
C PRO A 131 -2.10 -15.34 -9.64
N LEU A 132 -1.88 -14.49 -8.61
CA LEU A 132 -0.73 -14.61 -7.71
C LEU A 132 -0.92 -15.81 -6.77
N ASP A 133 0.09 -16.66 -6.68
CA ASP A 133 0.17 -17.64 -5.60
C ASP A 133 0.55 -16.95 -4.29
N LEU A 134 -0.49 -16.62 -3.50
CA LEU A 134 -0.34 -15.89 -2.24
C LEU A 134 0.54 -16.65 -1.24
N LYS A 135 0.53 -17.98 -1.30
CA LYS A 135 1.31 -18.82 -0.38
C LYS A 135 2.79 -18.81 -0.68
N SER A 136 3.16 -18.58 -1.95
CA SER A 136 4.56 -18.53 -2.38
C SER A 136 5.13 -17.11 -2.35
N TYR A 137 4.35 -16.10 -2.76
CA TYR A 137 4.87 -14.74 -3.00
C TYR A 137 4.65 -13.77 -1.84
N ILE A 138 3.56 -13.89 -1.09
CA ILE A 138 3.28 -13.05 0.08
C ILE A 138 2.90 -13.93 1.27
N CYS A 139 3.76 -14.92 1.54
CA CYS A 139 3.49 -15.96 2.53
C CYS A 139 3.63 -15.49 3.98
N ASN A 140 4.39 -14.42 4.22
CA ASN A 140 4.68 -13.90 5.55
C ASN A 140 4.26 -12.42 5.68
N LYS A 141 4.16 -11.96 6.92
CA LYS A 141 4.06 -10.56 7.27
C LYS A 141 5.22 -9.77 6.61
N ASP A 142 4.96 -8.50 6.29
CA ASP A 142 5.91 -7.56 5.69
C ASP A 142 6.42 -8.01 4.30
N MET A 143 5.51 -8.55 3.51
CA MET A 143 5.70 -8.84 2.10
C MET A 143 4.61 -8.17 1.25
N CYS A 144 4.98 -7.69 0.07
CA CYS A 144 4.05 -7.10 -0.88
C CYS A 144 4.23 -7.67 -2.29
N ALA A 145 3.19 -7.52 -3.11
CA ALA A 145 3.25 -7.88 -4.53
C ALA A 145 2.32 -7.00 -5.36
N GLN A 146 2.82 -6.59 -6.53
CA GLN A 146 1.99 -5.98 -7.56
C GLN A 146 1.34 -7.10 -8.40
N THR A 147 0.02 -7.04 -8.53
CA THR A 147 -0.76 -8.06 -9.25
C THR A 147 -2.08 -7.48 -9.74
N TYR A 148 -2.98 -8.35 -10.17
CA TYR A 148 -4.37 -8.03 -10.47
C TYR A 148 -5.29 -8.66 -9.42
N ILE A 149 -6.39 -7.97 -9.11
CA ILE A 149 -7.59 -8.58 -8.54
C ILE A 149 -8.71 -8.29 -9.53
N ALA A 150 -9.27 -9.32 -10.14
CA ALA A 150 -10.20 -9.22 -11.27
C ALA A 150 -9.64 -8.31 -12.39
N LYS A 151 -10.22 -7.13 -12.63
CA LYS A 151 -9.76 -6.17 -13.67
C LYS A 151 -8.90 -5.04 -13.11
N ALA A 152 -8.70 -4.97 -11.79
CA ALA A 152 -7.96 -3.90 -11.16
C ALA A 152 -6.50 -4.30 -10.92
N THR A 153 -5.56 -3.45 -11.35
CA THR A 153 -4.14 -3.55 -10.94
C THR A 153 -4.02 -3.06 -9.50
N VAL A 154 -3.39 -3.84 -8.65
CA VAL A 154 -3.26 -3.56 -7.22
C VAL A 154 -1.84 -3.80 -6.72
N LEU A 155 -1.50 -3.16 -5.60
CA LEU A 155 -0.41 -3.55 -4.73
C LEU A 155 -1.03 -4.18 -3.47
N ILE A 156 -0.75 -5.46 -3.24
CA ILE A 156 -1.17 -6.17 -2.03
C ILE A 156 0.00 -6.16 -1.05
N ASP A 157 -0.25 -5.72 0.18
CA ASP A 157 0.71 -5.67 1.27
C ASP A 157 0.19 -6.49 2.45
N ARG A 158 0.92 -7.51 2.87
CA ARG A 158 0.56 -8.36 4.00
C ARG A 158 1.05 -7.76 5.31
N LEU A 159 0.11 -7.38 6.17
CA LEU A 159 0.40 -6.65 7.41
C LEU A 159 0.69 -7.56 8.61
N SER A 160 0.23 -8.82 8.57
CA SER A 160 0.27 -9.72 9.71
C SER A 160 0.51 -11.17 9.28
N ASN A 161 0.98 -11.99 10.20
CA ASN A 161 1.03 -13.43 10.00
C ASN A 161 -0.38 -14.05 9.90
N GLU A 162 -1.33 -13.50 10.65
CA GLU A 162 -2.75 -13.74 10.37
C GLU A 162 -3.15 -13.06 9.06
N PRO A 163 -4.10 -13.62 8.28
CA PRO A 163 -4.52 -13.03 7.02
C PRO A 163 -5.08 -11.61 7.20
N MET A 164 -4.25 -10.62 6.87
CA MET A 164 -4.57 -9.20 6.88
C MET A 164 -3.77 -8.50 5.79
N TYR A 165 -4.48 -7.88 4.87
CA TYR A 165 -3.92 -7.29 3.65
C TYR A 165 -4.41 -5.87 3.46
N ASP A 166 -3.49 -4.94 3.16
CA ASP A 166 -3.80 -3.65 2.57
C ASP A 166 -3.68 -3.76 1.05
N ILE A 167 -4.76 -3.47 0.36
CA ILE A 167 -4.86 -3.55 -1.08
C ILE A 167 -4.93 -2.13 -1.62
N SER A 168 -3.81 -1.63 -2.12
CA SER A 168 -3.74 -0.32 -2.75
C SER A 168 -4.19 -0.43 -4.22
N VAL A 169 -5.23 0.29 -4.56
CA VAL A 169 -5.84 0.31 -5.90
C VAL A 169 -5.92 1.74 -6.42
N ARG A 170 -5.86 1.95 -7.73
CA ARG A 170 -6.09 3.27 -8.32
C ARG A 170 -7.46 3.81 -7.90
N TRP A 171 -7.50 5.09 -7.60
CA TRP A 171 -8.70 5.81 -7.18
C TRP A 171 -9.93 5.52 -8.05
N SER A 172 -9.75 5.52 -9.37
CA SER A 172 -10.83 5.25 -10.34
C SER A 172 -11.34 3.81 -10.36
N TYR A 173 -10.63 2.86 -9.75
CA TYR A 173 -11.01 1.46 -9.62
C TYR A 173 -11.46 1.07 -8.22
N ALA A 174 -11.43 2.02 -7.27
CA ALA A 174 -11.69 1.71 -5.86
C ALA A 174 -13.10 1.17 -5.62
N GLU A 175 -14.13 1.83 -6.19
CA GLU A 175 -15.52 1.38 -6.06
C GLU A 175 -15.75 0.00 -6.71
N TYR A 176 -15.23 -0.18 -7.93
CA TYR A 176 -15.28 -1.48 -8.60
C TYR A 176 -14.65 -2.60 -7.79
N LEU A 177 -13.45 -2.36 -7.23
CA LEU A 177 -12.76 -3.37 -6.43
C LEU A 177 -13.47 -3.65 -5.11
N TRP A 178 -14.02 -2.61 -4.47
CA TRP A 178 -14.82 -2.77 -3.26
C TRP A 178 -16.02 -3.68 -3.50
N GLU A 179 -16.82 -3.39 -4.52
CA GLU A 179 -17.99 -4.19 -4.88
C GLU A 179 -17.62 -5.63 -5.24
N TRP A 180 -16.52 -5.80 -5.98
CA TRP A 180 -16.03 -7.13 -6.31
C TRP A 180 -15.61 -7.93 -5.06
N LEU A 181 -14.91 -7.30 -4.09
CA LEU A 181 -14.51 -7.95 -2.84
C LEU A 181 -15.71 -8.31 -1.97
N VAL A 182 -16.73 -7.45 -1.92
CA VAL A 182 -18.00 -7.72 -1.23
C VAL A 182 -18.70 -8.92 -1.89
N ASP A 183 -18.86 -8.92 -3.20
CA ASP A 183 -19.49 -10.02 -3.95
C ASP A 183 -18.75 -11.36 -3.74
N ALA A 184 -17.42 -11.34 -3.84
CA ALA A 184 -16.58 -12.50 -3.58
C ALA A 184 -16.68 -13.03 -2.13
N SER A 185 -17.19 -12.22 -1.21
CA SER A 185 -17.34 -12.54 0.22
C SER A 185 -18.73 -13.06 0.58
N TYR A 186 -19.70 -13.05 -0.32
CA TYR A 186 -21.09 -13.41 -0.01
C TYR A 186 -21.26 -14.85 0.47
N GLU A 187 -20.46 -15.79 0.04
CA GLU A 187 -20.53 -17.18 0.51
C GLU A 187 -20.20 -17.34 2.00
N PHE A 188 -19.59 -16.32 2.62
CA PHE A 188 -19.26 -16.29 4.05
C PHE A 188 -20.30 -15.53 4.89
N THR A 189 -21.40 -15.08 4.31
CA THR A 189 -22.47 -14.38 5.04
C THR A 189 -23.50 -15.31 5.68
N GLU A 190 -23.45 -16.63 5.37
CA GLU A 190 -24.34 -17.66 5.92
C GLU A 190 -23.83 -18.25 7.25
#